data_244c99b69445e6644d9f9125e5b4af22
#
_entry.id   244c99b69445e6644d9f9125e5b4af22
#
_cell.length_a   1.000
_cell.length_b   1.000
_cell.length_c   1.000
_cell.angle_alpha   90.00
_cell.angle_beta   90.00
_cell.angle_gamma   90.00
#
_symmetry.space_group_name_H-M   'P 1'
#
loop_
_entity.id
_entity.type
_entity.pdbx_description
1 polymer ?
#
loop_
_entity_poly.entity_id
_entity_poly.type
_entity_poly.pdbx_seq_one_letter_code
_entity_poly.pdbx_strand_id
1 'polypeptide(L)'
;MKDIFSDAVSAEIIDRINQLNPNTKPHWGKMNVAQMLAHCNVTYEMDFEELHKKPSGLMRWLLKTFVKKNVVNEVPYKKSGSTAAQFIIKDEKDFEAEKTRLINYINKAKDLGRSHFEGKESFSFGTLTADEYNNMFYKHLDHHLTQFGV
;
A
#
# COMPACT_ATOMS: atom_id res chain seq x y z
N MET A 1 15.32 1.01 3.53
CA MET A 1 14.05 0.27 3.79
C MET A 1 14.23 -1.18 3.35
N LYS A 2 13.46 -2.18 3.90
CA LYS A 2 13.50 -3.56 3.40
C LYS A 2 12.96 -3.60 1.95
N ASP A 3 13.45 -4.55 1.15
CA ASP A 3 13.09 -4.66 -0.27
C ASP A 3 11.91 -5.62 -0.46
N ILE A 4 10.70 -5.05 -0.70
CA ILE A 4 9.46 -5.80 -0.91
C ILE A 4 9.50 -6.69 -2.16
N PHE A 5 10.39 -6.41 -3.10
CA PHE A 5 10.57 -7.21 -4.31
C PHE A 5 11.44 -8.47 -4.08
N SER A 6 12.06 -8.62 -2.89
CA SER A 6 12.80 -9.84 -2.55
C SER A 6 11.88 -10.92 -1.98
N ASP A 7 12.18 -12.19 -2.27
CA ASP A 7 11.41 -13.33 -1.75
C ASP A 7 11.32 -13.32 -0.22
N ALA A 8 12.42 -13.02 0.46
CA ALA A 8 12.47 -13.05 1.91
C ALA A 8 11.56 -11.99 2.56
N VAL A 9 11.55 -10.76 2.03
CA VAL A 9 10.74 -9.68 2.59
C VAL A 9 9.27 -9.83 2.22
N SER A 10 8.96 -10.25 0.99
CA SER A 10 7.58 -10.56 0.60
C SER A 10 6.99 -11.68 1.45
N ALA A 11 7.76 -12.76 1.70
CA ALA A 11 7.33 -13.83 2.59
C ALA A 11 7.10 -13.32 4.03
N GLU A 12 8.01 -12.52 4.59
CA GLU A 12 7.85 -11.90 5.91
C GLU A 12 6.55 -11.09 6.01
N ILE A 13 6.25 -10.26 5.02
CA ILE A 13 5.03 -9.45 5.00
C ILE A 13 3.79 -10.34 4.89
N ILE A 14 3.82 -11.37 4.04
CA ILE A 14 2.71 -12.32 3.90
C ILE A 14 2.48 -13.11 5.20
N ASP A 15 3.54 -13.51 5.90
CA ASP A 15 3.44 -14.19 7.19
C ASP A 15 2.79 -13.29 8.26
N ARG A 16 3.12 -12.00 8.29
CA ARG A 16 2.44 -11.01 9.15
C ARG A 16 0.95 -10.88 8.79
N ILE A 17 0.60 -10.80 7.50
CA ILE A 17 -0.80 -10.79 7.04
C ILE A 17 -1.52 -12.07 7.48
N ASN A 18 -0.85 -13.22 7.46
CA ASN A 18 -1.42 -14.50 7.86
C ASN A 18 -1.70 -14.63 9.37
N GLN A 19 -1.05 -13.82 10.20
CA GLN A 19 -1.34 -13.74 11.63
C GLN A 19 -2.63 -12.95 11.94
N LEU A 20 -3.15 -12.18 10.99
CA LEU A 20 -4.42 -11.46 11.14
C LEU A 20 -5.60 -12.43 11.08
N ASN A 21 -6.65 -12.10 11.85
CA ASN A 21 -7.95 -12.76 11.81
C ASN A 21 -9.09 -11.72 11.84
N PRO A 22 -10.35 -12.08 11.54
CA PRO A 22 -11.46 -11.12 11.47
C PRO A 22 -11.70 -10.30 12.74
N ASN A 23 -11.23 -10.78 13.89
CA ASN A 23 -11.41 -10.13 15.19
C ASN A 23 -10.19 -9.30 15.63
N THR A 24 -9.10 -9.28 14.85
CA THR A 24 -7.91 -8.50 15.16
C THR A 24 -8.25 -7.00 15.26
N LYS A 25 -7.87 -6.38 16.37
CA LYS A 25 -8.18 -4.96 16.65
C LYS A 25 -6.97 -4.09 16.39
N PRO A 26 -7.16 -2.87 15.86
CA PRO A 26 -6.06 -1.93 15.69
C PRO A 26 -5.59 -1.35 17.03
N HIS A 27 -4.30 -1.07 17.17
CA HIS A 27 -3.74 -0.32 18.29
C HIS A 27 -4.07 1.18 18.20
N TRP A 28 -4.35 1.69 17.01
CA TRP A 28 -4.80 3.07 16.74
C TRP A 28 -5.63 3.14 15.45
N GLY A 29 -6.36 4.23 15.27
CA GLY A 29 -7.21 4.46 14.10
C GLY A 29 -8.61 3.88 14.23
N LYS A 30 -9.37 3.91 13.12
CA LYS A 30 -10.82 3.59 13.13
C LYS A 30 -11.20 2.40 12.23
N MET A 31 -10.33 1.99 11.30
CA MET A 31 -10.59 0.88 10.39
C MET A 31 -10.64 -0.44 11.17
N ASN A 32 -11.56 -1.33 10.82
CA ASN A 32 -11.44 -2.73 11.18
C ASN A 32 -10.41 -3.42 10.28
N VAL A 33 -10.07 -4.67 10.58
CA VAL A 33 -9.02 -5.40 9.88
C VAL A 33 -9.33 -5.62 8.39
N ALA A 34 -10.59 -5.91 8.03
CA ALA A 34 -11.00 -6.09 6.64
C ALA A 34 -10.92 -4.78 5.84
N GLN A 35 -11.32 -3.66 6.47
CA GLN A 35 -11.15 -2.33 5.88
C GLN A 35 -9.68 -1.95 5.70
N MET A 36 -8.80 -2.32 6.63
CA MET A 36 -7.36 -2.09 6.49
C MET A 36 -6.78 -2.88 5.32
N LEU A 37 -7.15 -4.14 5.16
CA LEU A 37 -6.70 -4.95 4.01
C LEU A 37 -7.19 -4.34 2.69
N ALA A 38 -8.46 -3.93 2.61
CA ALA A 38 -9.00 -3.23 1.44
C ALA A 38 -8.25 -1.91 1.17
N HIS A 39 -7.94 -1.14 2.22
CA HIS A 39 -7.16 0.08 2.13
C HIS A 39 -5.75 -0.17 1.56
N CYS A 40 -5.08 -1.24 1.99
CA CYS A 40 -3.79 -1.62 1.44
C CYS A 40 -3.89 -2.04 -0.03
N ASN A 41 -4.97 -2.74 -0.41
CA ASN A 41 -5.23 -3.14 -1.79
C ASN A 41 -5.31 -1.94 -2.75
N VAL A 42 -5.87 -0.79 -2.33
CA VAL A 42 -5.98 0.41 -3.17
C VAL A 42 -4.64 0.84 -3.76
N THR A 43 -3.54 0.72 -3.01
CA THR A 43 -2.21 1.06 -3.52
C THR A 43 -1.82 0.23 -4.75
N TYR A 44 -2.14 -1.05 -4.72
CA TYR A 44 -1.84 -1.98 -5.83
C TYR A 44 -2.87 -1.87 -6.96
N GLU A 45 -4.15 -1.66 -6.64
CA GLU A 45 -5.20 -1.41 -7.65
C GLU A 45 -4.85 -0.22 -8.55
N MET A 46 -4.30 0.84 -7.98
CA MET A 46 -3.85 2.03 -8.72
C MET A 46 -2.74 1.73 -9.74
N ASP A 47 -1.92 0.72 -9.49
CA ASP A 47 -0.80 0.35 -10.37
C ASP A 47 -1.12 -0.81 -11.33
N PHE A 48 -2.05 -1.68 -10.96
CA PHE A 48 -2.35 -2.92 -11.68
C PHE A 48 -3.72 -2.97 -12.32
N GLU A 49 -4.64 -2.10 -11.92
CA GLU A 49 -6.04 -2.12 -12.36
C GLU A 49 -6.51 -0.73 -12.76
N GLU A 50 -7.56 -0.66 -13.58
CA GLU A 50 -8.18 0.60 -14.03
C GLU A 50 -9.44 0.96 -13.22
N LEU A 51 -9.45 0.59 -11.93
CA LEU A 51 -10.61 0.81 -11.05
C LEU A 51 -10.73 2.26 -10.56
N HIS A 52 -9.64 2.99 -10.54
CA HIS A 52 -9.59 4.34 -9.98
C HIS A 52 -9.46 5.41 -11.07
N LYS A 53 -10.18 6.52 -10.92
CA LYS A 53 -10.03 7.66 -11.82
C LYS A 53 -8.72 8.39 -11.54
N LYS A 54 -7.87 8.48 -12.55
CA LYS A 54 -6.61 9.23 -12.45
C LYS A 54 -6.86 10.69 -12.04
N PRO A 55 -6.02 11.27 -11.19
CA PRO A 55 -6.14 12.66 -10.79
C PRO A 55 -5.97 13.59 -12.00
N SER A 56 -6.67 14.74 -12.00
CA SER A 56 -6.48 15.78 -13.02
C SER A 56 -5.05 16.29 -13.02
N GLY A 57 -4.62 16.94 -14.11
CA GLY A 57 -3.27 17.47 -14.23
C GLY A 57 -2.85 18.37 -13.06
N LEU A 58 -3.74 19.28 -12.63
CA LEU A 58 -3.51 20.17 -11.48
C LEU A 58 -3.38 19.36 -10.17
N MET A 59 -4.30 18.42 -9.93
CA MET A 59 -4.24 17.58 -8.73
C MET A 59 -2.98 16.73 -8.72
N ARG A 60 -2.61 16.16 -9.86
CA ARG A 60 -1.37 15.38 -10.00
C ARG A 60 -0.12 16.21 -9.71
N TRP A 61 -0.09 17.47 -10.19
CA TRP A 61 0.99 18.40 -9.88
C TRP A 61 1.08 18.66 -8.37
N LEU A 62 -0.05 18.90 -7.69
CA LEU A 62 -0.10 19.07 -6.23
C LEU A 62 0.39 17.83 -5.49
N LEU A 63 -0.08 16.64 -5.87
CA LEU A 63 0.36 15.37 -5.26
C LEU A 63 1.86 15.15 -5.43
N LYS A 64 2.39 15.39 -6.64
CA LYS A 64 3.82 15.27 -6.94
C LYS A 64 4.66 16.26 -6.11
N THR A 65 4.20 17.48 -5.92
CA THR A 65 4.95 18.53 -5.25
C THR A 65 4.94 18.40 -3.73
N PHE A 66 3.78 18.08 -3.14
CA PHE A 66 3.59 18.16 -1.69
C PHE A 66 3.46 16.82 -1.00
N VAL A 67 3.03 15.77 -1.72
CA VAL A 67 2.73 14.46 -1.12
C VAL A 67 3.80 13.42 -1.45
N LYS A 68 4.30 13.39 -2.70
CA LYS A 68 5.26 12.38 -3.18
C LYS A 68 6.37 12.13 -2.17
N LYS A 69 7.08 13.18 -1.76
CA LYS A 69 8.24 13.04 -0.86
C LYS A 69 7.93 12.24 0.41
N ASN A 70 6.75 12.47 0.99
CA ASN A 70 6.34 11.77 2.21
C ASN A 70 5.94 10.31 1.97
N VAL A 71 5.49 9.98 0.75
CA VAL A 71 5.10 8.62 0.40
C VAL A 71 6.30 7.76 0.04
N VAL A 72 7.24 8.30 -0.76
CA VAL A 72 8.33 7.51 -1.36
C VAL A 72 9.66 7.57 -0.60
N ASN A 73 9.76 8.36 0.49
CA ASN A 73 10.95 8.38 1.34
C ASN A 73 10.97 7.19 2.31
N GLU A 74 12.08 7.00 3.02
CA GLU A 74 12.25 5.92 4.00
C GLU A 74 11.75 6.26 5.42
N VAL A 75 11.20 7.46 5.62
CA VAL A 75 10.70 7.88 6.94
C VAL A 75 9.34 7.21 7.19
N PRO A 76 9.15 6.49 8.30
CA PRO A 76 7.88 5.86 8.64
C PRO A 76 6.73 6.87 8.71
N TYR A 77 5.51 6.41 8.36
CA TYR A 77 4.32 7.26 8.50
C TYR A 77 4.02 7.58 9.97
N LYS A 78 3.53 8.79 10.21
CA LYS A 78 3.00 9.16 11.53
C LYS A 78 1.70 8.40 11.80
N LYS A 79 1.52 7.93 13.04
CA LYS A 79 0.25 7.34 13.48
C LYS A 79 -0.89 8.35 13.33
N SER A 80 -2.05 7.87 12.92
CA SER A 80 -3.27 8.69 12.72
C SER A 80 -3.08 9.88 11.76
N GLY A 81 -2.22 9.75 10.75
CA GLY A 81 -2.05 10.74 9.69
C GLY A 81 -3.30 10.89 8.83
N SER A 82 -3.36 11.98 8.05
CA SER A 82 -4.45 12.18 7.09
C SER A 82 -4.36 11.20 5.93
N THR A 83 -5.51 10.74 5.46
CA THR A 83 -5.64 9.76 4.36
C THR A 83 -6.33 10.42 3.17
N ALA A 84 -5.83 10.18 1.95
CA ALA A 84 -6.47 10.65 0.72
C ALA A 84 -7.84 9.98 0.53
N ALA A 85 -8.79 10.70 -0.07
CA ALA A 85 -10.19 10.29 -0.16
C ALA A 85 -10.40 8.90 -0.76
N GLN A 86 -9.63 8.51 -1.79
CA GLN A 86 -9.72 7.21 -2.45
C GLN A 86 -9.25 6.04 -1.58
N PHE A 87 -8.52 6.30 -0.52
CA PHE A 87 -8.09 5.30 0.46
C PHE A 87 -9.06 5.16 1.65
N ILE A 88 -10.13 5.95 1.71
CA ILE A 88 -11.11 5.90 2.81
C ILE A 88 -12.11 4.79 2.53
N ILE A 89 -12.01 3.68 3.24
CA ILE A 89 -12.92 2.55 3.16
C ILE A 89 -14.01 2.73 4.23
N LYS A 90 -15.26 2.89 3.80
CA LYS A 90 -16.42 3.13 4.69
C LYS A 90 -17.36 1.94 4.79
N ASP A 91 -17.46 1.17 3.72
CA ASP A 91 -18.31 -0.01 3.60
C ASP A 91 -17.69 -1.22 4.31
N GLU A 92 -18.52 -2.19 4.62
CA GLU A 92 -18.05 -3.48 5.12
C GLU A 92 -17.31 -4.23 4.01
N LYS A 93 -16.26 -4.96 4.42
CA LYS A 93 -15.41 -5.76 3.54
C LYS A 93 -15.34 -7.19 4.02
N ASP A 94 -15.24 -8.11 3.08
CA ASP A 94 -14.96 -9.52 3.37
C ASP A 94 -13.47 -9.70 3.69
N PHE A 95 -13.17 -10.16 4.89
CA PHE A 95 -11.81 -10.31 5.37
C PHE A 95 -10.97 -11.27 4.52
N GLU A 96 -11.51 -12.45 4.19
CA GLU A 96 -10.77 -13.47 3.44
C GLU A 96 -10.55 -13.06 1.98
N ALA A 97 -11.55 -12.41 1.37
CA ALA A 97 -11.43 -11.88 0.02
C ALA A 97 -10.35 -10.80 -0.06
N GLU A 98 -10.37 -9.82 0.85
CA GLU A 98 -9.40 -8.72 0.83
C GLU A 98 -7.99 -9.20 1.20
N LYS A 99 -7.87 -10.15 2.12
CA LYS A 99 -6.59 -10.81 2.48
C LYS A 99 -5.99 -11.54 1.27
N THR A 100 -6.79 -12.35 0.60
CA THR A 100 -6.36 -13.08 -0.59
C THR A 100 -5.90 -12.15 -1.70
N ARG A 101 -6.67 -11.07 -1.96
CA ARG A 101 -6.30 -10.05 -2.97
C ARG A 101 -4.97 -9.40 -2.64
N LEU A 102 -4.75 -9.01 -1.38
CA LEU A 102 -3.51 -8.35 -0.96
C LEU A 102 -2.29 -9.26 -1.15
N ILE A 103 -2.39 -10.52 -0.73
CA ILE A 103 -1.33 -11.51 -0.92
C ILE A 103 -1.02 -11.70 -2.42
N ASN A 104 -2.06 -11.78 -3.27
CA ASN A 104 -1.88 -11.92 -4.71
C ASN A 104 -1.18 -10.70 -5.33
N TYR A 105 -1.52 -9.49 -4.90
CA TYR A 105 -0.85 -8.27 -5.36
C TYR A 105 0.62 -8.19 -4.92
N ILE A 106 0.92 -8.58 -3.68
CA ILE A 106 2.31 -8.62 -3.19
C ILE A 106 3.13 -9.61 -4.02
N ASN A 107 2.61 -10.81 -4.24
CA ASN A 107 3.27 -11.81 -5.09
C ASN A 107 3.46 -11.31 -6.52
N LYS A 108 2.42 -10.70 -7.12
CA LYS A 108 2.51 -10.11 -8.46
C LYS A 108 3.59 -9.03 -8.54
N ALA A 109 3.66 -8.12 -7.55
CA ALA A 109 4.68 -7.07 -7.51
C ALA A 109 6.08 -7.66 -7.39
N LYS A 110 6.27 -8.66 -6.52
CA LYS A 110 7.52 -9.40 -6.35
C LYS A 110 7.95 -10.10 -7.64
N ASP A 111 7.03 -10.82 -8.29
CA ASP A 111 7.33 -11.59 -9.52
C ASP A 111 7.67 -10.67 -10.70
N LEU A 112 7.08 -9.50 -10.80
CA LEU A 112 7.44 -8.46 -11.78
C LEU A 112 8.84 -7.88 -11.49
N GLY A 113 9.19 -7.77 -10.22
CA GLY A 113 10.52 -7.35 -9.76
C GLY A 113 10.86 -5.89 -10.01
N ARG A 114 12.00 -5.47 -9.50
CA ARG A 114 12.48 -4.08 -9.53
C ARG A 114 12.57 -3.49 -10.95
N SER A 115 12.97 -4.29 -11.94
CA SER A 115 13.12 -3.84 -13.31
C SER A 115 11.80 -3.38 -13.95
N HIS A 116 10.67 -3.97 -13.55
CA HIS A 116 9.34 -3.55 -14.00
C HIS A 116 8.96 -2.17 -13.46
N PHE A 117 9.38 -1.86 -12.24
CA PHE A 117 9.03 -0.62 -11.55
C PHE A 117 10.03 0.52 -11.78
N GLU A 118 11.23 0.24 -12.32
CA GLU A 118 12.21 1.28 -12.63
C GLU A 118 11.73 2.17 -13.78
N GLY A 119 11.58 3.45 -13.49
CA GLY A 119 11.12 4.43 -14.47
C GLY A 119 9.63 4.34 -14.84
N LYS A 120 8.83 3.51 -14.15
CA LYS A 120 7.40 3.36 -14.41
C LYS A 120 6.62 4.60 -13.97
N GLU A 121 5.65 4.97 -14.80
CA GLU A 121 4.71 6.05 -14.50
C GLU A 121 3.71 5.58 -13.42
N SER A 122 3.72 6.23 -12.27
CA SER A 122 2.79 5.94 -11.19
C SER A 122 1.43 6.62 -11.39
N PHE A 123 0.42 6.14 -10.71
CA PHE A 123 -0.93 6.69 -10.76
C PHE A 123 -0.98 8.19 -10.39
N SER A 124 -0.25 8.61 -9.34
CA SER A 124 -0.38 9.95 -8.76
C SER A 124 0.87 10.82 -8.83
N PHE A 125 2.07 10.23 -8.88
CA PHE A 125 3.31 10.95 -8.59
C PHE A 125 4.25 11.14 -9.79
N GLY A 126 3.80 10.77 -10.98
CA GLY A 126 4.66 10.73 -12.17
C GLY A 126 5.59 9.53 -12.16
N THR A 127 6.67 9.61 -12.90
CA THR A 127 7.66 8.55 -12.98
C THR A 127 8.34 8.35 -11.63
N LEU A 128 8.46 7.09 -11.20
CA LEU A 128 9.13 6.68 -9.98
C LEU A 128 10.29 5.73 -10.30
N THR A 129 11.31 5.74 -9.44
CA THR A 129 12.35 4.71 -9.44
C THR A 129 11.84 3.44 -8.74
N ALA A 130 12.53 2.32 -8.93
CA ALA A 130 12.23 1.08 -8.22
C ALA A 130 12.35 1.25 -6.69
N ASP A 131 13.29 2.07 -6.21
CA ASP A 131 13.42 2.39 -4.78
C ASP A 131 12.22 3.19 -4.27
N GLU A 132 11.71 4.15 -5.03
CA GLU A 132 10.53 4.92 -4.68
C GLU A 132 9.27 4.02 -4.62
N TYR A 133 9.12 3.08 -5.55
CA TYR A 133 8.04 2.07 -5.51
C TYR A 133 8.18 1.13 -4.32
N ASN A 134 9.40 0.62 -4.07
CA ASN A 134 9.68 -0.20 -2.91
C ASN A 134 9.27 0.50 -1.61
N ASN A 135 9.71 1.74 -1.43
CA ASN A 135 9.39 2.52 -0.24
C ASN A 135 7.89 2.75 -0.09
N MET A 136 7.18 3.06 -1.17
CA MET A 136 5.73 3.23 -1.19
C MET A 136 5.00 1.95 -0.75
N PHE A 137 5.35 0.81 -1.33
CA PHE A 137 4.69 -0.48 -1.04
C PHE A 137 5.05 -0.99 0.36
N TYR A 138 6.34 -1.13 0.67
CA TYR A 138 6.79 -1.69 1.94
C TYR A 138 6.34 -0.83 3.13
N LYS A 139 6.58 0.47 3.08
CA LYS A 139 6.24 1.39 4.17
C LYS A 139 4.74 1.41 4.48
N HIS A 140 3.89 1.34 3.44
CA HIS A 140 2.45 1.33 3.60
C HIS A 140 1.99 0.05 4.31
N LEU A 141 2.46 -1.10 3.85
CA LEU A 141 2.18 -2.39 4.47
C LEU A 141 2.69 -2.45 5.91
N ASP A 142 3.96 -2.10 6.14
CA ASP A 142 4.59 -2.14 7.46
C ASP A 142 3.87 -1.25 8.48
N HIS A 143 3.44 -0.05 8.05
CA HIS A 143 2.65 0.85 8.89
C HIS A 143 1.33 0.22 9.34
N HIS A 144 0.58 -0.38 8.41
CA HIS A 144 -0.72 -0.94 8.72
C HIS A 144 -0.65 -2.29 9.44
N LEU A 145 0.32 -3.13 9.11
CA LEU A 145 0.56 -4.37 9.86
C LEU A 145 0.97 -4.08 11.31
N THR A 146 1.87 -3.12 11.52
CA THR A 146 2.21 -2.62 12.87
C THR A 146 1.01 -2.01 13.58
N GLN A 147 0.12 -1.32 12.87
CA GLN A 147 -1.13 -0.80 13.42
C GLN A 147 -2.01 -1.90 13.99
N PHE A 148 -1.98 -3.08 13.41
CA PHE A 148 -2.77 -4.24 13.86
C PHE A 148 -1.96 -5.25 14.70
N GLY A 149 -0.74 -4.90 15.09
CA GLY A 149 0.05 -5.64 16.08
C GLY A 149 0.80 -6.86 15.53
N VAL A 150 0.98 -6.92 14.23
CA VAL A 150 1.70 -8.00 13.56
C VAL A 150 2.91 -7.49 12.79
#